data_c67d499ba8facd19526872bc340f8ecd
#
_entry.id   c67d499ba8facd19526872bc340f8ecd
#
_cell.length_a   1.000
_cell.length_b   1.000
_cell.length_c   1.000
_cell.angle_alpha   90.00
_cell.angle_beta   90.00
_cell.angle_gamma   90.00
#
_symmetry.space_group_name_H-M   'P 1'
#
loop_
_entity.id
_entity.type
_entity.pdbx_description
1 polymer ?
#
loop_
_entity_poly.entity_id
_entity_poly.type
_entity_poly.pdbx_seq_one_letter_code
_entity_poly.pdbx_strand_id
1 'polypeptide(L)'
;MYSDKINYYLNLDIDFLVLPDDVMLKEGVSCGDSIIILGENNKNRIDFKILSKGCELCTAVSNYLTSIYSGMPGEDIKHECTKLMQKIALDHNYLFQLFELKNHPNRFQCLYAPIELLNNFVDRMLHN
;
A
#
# COMPACT_ATOMS: atom_id res chain seq x y z
N MET A 1 -17.80 9.61 6.55
CA MET A 1 -17.67 9.95 5.14
C MET A 1 -16.19 10.08 4.77
N TYR A 2 -15.81 9.62 3.61
CA TYR A 2 -14.42 9.64 3.20
C TYR A 2 -14.05 10.97 2.56
N SER A 3 -12.76 11.34 2.65
CA SER A 3 -12.25 12.53 2.01
C SER A 3 -12.28 12.41 0.48
N ASP A 4 -12.15 13.54 -0.22
CA ASP A 4 -12.04 13.53 -1.68
C ASP A 4 -10.83 12.72 -2.14
N LYS A 5 -9.73 12.78 -1.39
CA LYS A 5 -8.52 12.03 -1.70
C LYS A 5 -8.77 10.53 -1.63
N ILE A 6 -9.43 10.05 -0.58
CA ILE A 6 -9.78 8.64 -0.44
C ILE A 6 -10.70 8.21 -1.57
N ASN A 7 -11.75 9.03 -1.87
CA ASN A 7 -12.67 8.71 -2.94
C ASN A 7 -11.99 8.63 -4.30
N TYR A 8 -11.02 9.50 -4.55
CA TYR A 8 -10.26 9.46 -5.79
C TYR A 8 -9.53 8.13 -5.96
N TYR A 9 -8.78 7.70 -4.95
CA TYR A 9 -8.02 6.45 -5.04
C TYR A 9 -8.91 5.21 -4.96
N LEU A 10 -10.02 5.30 -4.24
CA LEU A 10 -10.98 4.20 -4.17
C LEU A 10 -11.55 3.86 -5.54
N ASN A 11 -11.81 4.88 -6.34
CA ASN A 11 -12.41 4.72 -7.66
C ASN A 11 -11.39 4.67 -8.80
N LEU A 12 -10.11 4.71 -8.47
CA LEU A 12 -9.06 4.69 -9.48
C LEU A 12 -8.97 3.30 -10.11
N ASP A 13 -9.09 3.26 -11.43
CA ASP A 13 -8.97 2.01 -12.18
C ASP A 13 -7.50 1.82 -12.55
N ILE A 14 -6.90 0.78 -11.98
CA ILE A 14 -5.49 0.49 -12.20
C ILE A 14 -5.37 -0.84 -12.93
N ASP A 15 -4.87 -0.79 -14.15
CA ASP A 15 -4.62 -1.98 -14.95
C ASP A 15 -3.31 -2.62 -14.54
N PHE A 16 -3.36 -3.94 -14.38
CA PHE A 16 -2.16 -4.73 -14.14
C PHE A 16 -2.09 -5.79 -15.23
N LEU A 17 -1.29 -5.50 -16.24
CA LEU A 17 -1.27 -6.30 -17.46
C LEU A 17 -0.25 -7.42 -17.45
N VAL A 18 0.61 -7.50 -16.45
CA VAL A 18 1.70 -8.45 -16.38
C VAL A 18 1.36 -9.54 -15.37
N LEU A 19 1.63 -10.79 -15.74
CA LEU A 19 1.49 -11.90 -14.83
C LEU A 19 2.56 -11.78 -13.72
N PRO A 20 2.16 -11.81 -12.46
CA PRO A 20 3.13 -11.62 -11.39
C PRO A 20 4.03 -12.82 -11.20
N ASP A 21 5.32 -12.53 -10.97
CA ASP A 21 6.29 -13.58 -10.62
C ASP A 21 6.24 -13.87 -9.13
N ASP A 22 5.71 -12.94 -8.34
CA ASP A 22 5.72 -13.08 -6.91
C ASP A 22 4.44 -12.56 -6.29
N VAL A 23 4.03 -13.20 -5.20
CA VAL A 23 2.79 -12.90 -4.49
C VAL A 23 3.06 -12.89 -3.01
N MET A 24 2.51 -11.91 -2.30
CA MET A 24 2.54 -11.86 -0.85
C MET A 24 1.15 -11.53 -0.34
N LEU A 25 0.72 -12.25 0.68
CA LEU A 25 -0.60 -12.11 1.28
C LEU A 25 -0.47 -11.61 2.70
N LYS A 26 -1.30 -10.66 3.08
CA LYS A 26 -1.47 -10.25 4.46
C LYS A 26 -2.93 -10.41 4.85
N GLU A 27 -3.16 -11.19 5.90
CA GLU A 27 -4.49 -11.46 6.42
C GLU A 27 -4.62 -10.87 7.82
N GLY A 28 -5.87 -10.83 8.31
CA GLY A 28 -6.11 -10.45 9.69
C GLY A 28 -6.00 -8.97 9.97
N VAL A 29 -6.19 -8.12 8.97
CA VAL A 29 -6.29 -6.68 9.22
C VAL A 29 -7.56 -6.41 10.05
N SER A 30 -7.55 -5.32 10.81
CA SER A 30 -8.59 -5.02 11.81
C SER A 30 -10.00 -4.94 11.24
N CYS A 31 -10.15 -4.70 9.95
CA CYS A 31 -11.44 -4.68 9.28
C CYS A 31 -11.89 -6.06 8.78
N GLY A 32 -11.13 -7.11 9.10
CA GLY A 32 -11.46 -8.47 8.70
C GLY A 32 -11.11 -8.81 7.26
N ASP A 33 -10.37 -7.95 6.60
CA ASP A 33 -10.04 -8.11 5.19
C ASP A 33 -8.71 -8.79 4.97
N SER A 34 -8.53 -9.24 3.72
CA SER A 34 -7.25 -9.71 3.22
C SER A 34 -6.73 -8.73 2.19
N ILE A 35 -5.44 -8.52 2.19
CA ILE A 35 -4.79 -7.76 1.11
C ILE A 35 -3.68 -8.61 0.53
N ILE A 36 -3.49 -8.48 -0.76
CA ILE A 36 -2.48 -9.25 -1.48
C ILE A 36 -1.70 -8.29 -2.38
N ILE A 37 -0.42 -8.52 -2.47
CA ILE A 37 0.43 -7.79 -3.41
C ILE A 37 0.98 -8.78 -4.45
N LEU A 38 0.87 -8.39 -5.70
CA LEU A 38 1.36 -9.12 -6.85
C LEU A 38 2.39 -8.27 -7.54
N GLY A 39 3.52 -8.85 -7.94
CA GLY A 39 4.51 -8.03 -8.61
C GLY A 39 5.62 -8.82 -9.25
N GLU A 40 6.45 -8.10 -9.99
CA GLU A 40 7.62 -8.66 -10.63
C GLU A 40 8.75 -7.64 -10.63
N ASN A 41 9.97 -8.14 -10.65
CA ASN A 41 11.16 -7.31 -10.77
C ASN A 41 11.56 -7.27 -12.25
N ASN A 42 11.60 -6.06 -12.80
CA ASN A 42 11.90 -5.84 -14.20
C ASN A 42 13.01 -4.82 -14.32
N LYS A 43 14.25 -5.27 -14.53
CA LYS A 43 15.43 -4.42 -14.72
C LYS A 43 15.60 -3.41 -13.57
N ASN A 44 15.57 -3.91 -12.33
CA ASN A 44 15.71 -3.12 -11.10
C ASN A 44 14.49 -2.26 -10.77
N ARG A 45 13.45 -2.31 -11.59
CA ARG A 45 12.17 -1.68 -11.29
C ARG A 45 11.21 -2.74 -10.82
N ILE A 46 10.32 -2.37 -9.90
CA ILE A 46 9.32 -3.31 -9.40
C ILE A 46 7.95 -2.83 -9.84
N ASP A 47 7.33 -3.62 -10.70
CA ASP A 47 5.94 -3.42 -11.08
C ASP A 47 5.10 -4.23 -10.11
N PHE A 48 4.12 -3.59 -9.48
CA PHE A 48 3.29 -4.28 -8.53
C PHE A 48 1.88 -3.73 -8.52
N LYS A 49 0.97 -4.52 -7.97
CA LYS A 49 -0.38 -4.09 -7.65
C LYS A 49 -0.79 -4.68 -6.32
N ILE A 50 -1.39 -3.85 -5.49
CA ILE A 50 -1.95 -4.28 -4.22
C ILE A 50 -3.46 -4.38 -4.38
N LEU A 51 -4.01 -5.54 -4.04
CA LEU A 51 -5.45 -5.79 -4.12
C LEU A 51 -5.98 -5.95 -2.70
N SER A 52 -7.08 -5.28 -2.42
CA SER A 52 -7.77 -5.37 -1.14
C SER A 52 -9.19 -5.83 -1.39
N LYS A 53 -9.70 -6.64 -0.46
CA LYS A 53 -11.06 -7.17 -0.57
C LYS A 53 -11.86 -6.72 0.64
N GLY A 54 -12.91 -5.95 0.40
CA GLY A 54 -13.90 -5.57 1.40
C GLY A 54 -13.74 -4.17 1.94
N CYS A 55 -12.60 -3.83 2.48
CA CYS A 55 -12.39 -2.52 3.13
C CYS A 55 -12.08 -1.43 2.12
N GLU A 56 -12.95 -0.42 2.06
CA GLU A 56 -12.76 0.69 1.13
C GLU A 56 -11.50 1.50 1.45
N LEU A 57 -11.16 1.67 2.72
CA LEU A 57 -9.95 2.39 3.11
C LEU A 57 -8.70 1.62 2.68
N CYS A 58 -8.67 0.31 2.90
CA CYS A 58 -7.56 -0.53 2.42
C CYS A 58 -7.43 -0.43 0.90
N THR A 59 -8.56 -0.45 0.19
CA THR A 59 -8.56 -0.36 -1.27
C THR A 59 -8.01 0.98 -1.74
N ALA A 60 -8.43 2.07 -1.12
CA ALA A 60 -7.96 3.41 -1.48
C ALA A 60 -6.45 3.55 -1.26
N VAL A 61 -5.96 3.10 -0.11
CA VAL A 61 -4.52 3.17 0.19
C VAL A 61 -3.73 2.26 -0.75
N SER A 62 -4.24 1.06 -1.01
CA SER A 62 -3.61 0.12 -1.95
C SER A 62 -3.47 0.75 -3.34
N ASN A 63 -4.52 1.40 -3.82
CA ASN A 63 -4.50 2.07 -5.11
C ASN A 63 -3.56 3.28 -5.10
N TYR A 64 -3.52 4.01 -3.99
CA TYR A 64 -2.60 5.14 -3.82
C TYR A 64 -1.14 4.67 -3.99
N LEU A 65 -0.76 3.64 -3.24
CA LEU A 65 0.60 3.12 -3.28
C LEU A 65 0.96 2.56 -4.66
N THR A 66 0.04 1.83 -5.27
CA THR A 66 0.23 1.27 -6.61
C THR A 66 0.44 2.38 -7.64
N SER A 67 -0.40 3.41 -7.61
CA SER A 67 -0.34 4.49 -8.60
C SER A 67 0.93 5.32 -8.50
N ILE A 68 1.46 5.48 -7.28
CA ILE A 68 2.62 6.35 -7.08
C ILE A 68 3.94 5.59 -7.23
N TYR A 69 4.00 4.35 -6.72
CA TYR A 69 5.28 3.65 -6.59
C TYR A 69 5.50 2.51 -7.55
N SER A 70 4.45 1.95 -8.15
CA SER A 70 4.64 0.84 -9.10
C SER A 70 5.48 1.29 -10.29
N GLY A 71 6.47 0.51 -10.65
CA GLY A 71 7.38 0.83 -11.75
C GLY A 71 8.61 1.62 -11.35
N MET A 72 8.72 2.01 -10.09
CA MET A 72 9.92 2.68 -9.59
C MET A 72 11.03 1.66 -9.30
N PRO A 73 12.29 2.11 -9.27
CA PRO A 73 13.37 1.24 -8.81
C PRO A 73 13.06 0.73 -7.39
N GLY A 74 13.35 -0.56 -7.16
CA GLY A 74 13.02 -1.18 -5.87
C GLY A 74 13.63 -0.47 -4.67
N GLU A 75 14.87 0.02 -4.80
CA GLU A 75 15.53 0.74 -3.72
C GLU A 75 14.84 2.06 -3.39
N ASP A 76 14.31 2.73 -4.42
CA ASP A 76 13.57 3.98 -4.23
C ASP A 76 12.25 3.72 -3.51
N ILE A 77 11.55 2.65 -3.88
CA ILE A 77 10.31 2.27 -3.20
C ILE A 77 10.63 1.94 -1.73
N LYS A 78 11.68 1.19 -1.49
CA LYS A 78 12.10 0.84 -0.13
C LYS A 78 12.42 2.06 0.70
N HIS A 79 13.13 3.03 0.11
CA HIS A 79 13.48 4.28 0.78
C HIS A 79 12.21 5.06 1.16
N GLU A 80 11.26 5.16 0.24
CA GLU A 80 10.01 5.89 0.49
C GLU A 80 9.15 5.20 1.55
N CYS A 81 9.07 3.87 1.51
CA CYS A 81 8.34 3.11 2.53
C CYS A 81 8.97 3.30 3.92
N THR A 82 10.30 3.21 4.01
CA THR A 82 11.01 3.39 5.27
C THR A 82 10.76 4.78 5.85
N LYS A 83 10.86 5.79 5.01
CA LYS A 83 10.62 7.18 5.40
C LYS A 83 9.19 7.39 5.89
N LEU A 84 8.22 6.84 5.17
CA LEU A 84 6.81 6.93 5.55
C LEU A 84 6.55 6.23 6.88
N MET A 85 7.08 5.02 7.05
CA MET A 85 6.90 4.25 8.27
C MET A 85 7.54 4.93 9.48
N GLN A 86 8.69 5.60 9.30
CA GLN A 86 9.32 6.36 10.36
C GLN A 86 8.45 7.54 10.81
N LYS A 87 7.85 8.25 9.86
CA LYS A 87 6.95 9.37 10.18
C LYS A 87 5.72 8.89 10.94
N ILE A 88 5.17 7.73 10.54
CA ILE A 88 4.01 7.15 11.19
C ILE A 88 4.37 6.69 12.62
N ALA A 89 5.57 6.12 12.81
CA ALA A 89 6.02 5.68 14.12
C ALA A 89 6.17 6.84 15.09
N LEU A 90 6.56 8.02 14.60
CA LEU A 90 6.69 9.21 15.43
C LEU A 90 5.35 9.86 15.74
N ASP A 91 4.40 9.75 14.81
CA ASP A 91 3.08 10.35 14.97
C ASP A 91 2.07 9.55 14.15
N HIS A 92 1.25 8.75 14.83
CA HIS A 92 0.22 7.95 14.18
C HIS A 92 -0.80 8.80 13.43
N ASN A 93 -1.02 10.05 13.86
CA ASN A 93 -1.92 10.96 13.17
C ASN A 93 -1.44 11.33 11.78
N TYR A 94 -0.14 11.23 11.53
CA TYR A 94 0.42 11.53 10.22
C TYR A 94 -0.28 10.72 9.11
N LEU A 95 -0.57 9.44 9.40
CA LEU A 95 -1.23 8.56 8.43
C LEU A 95 -2.63 9.06 8.07
N PHE A 96 -3.39 9.52 9.08
CA PHE A 96 -4.72 10.08 8.82
C PHE A 96 -4.64 11.41 8.08
N GLN A 97 -3.67 12.26 8.43
CA GLN A 97 -3.45 13.53 7.76
C GLN A 97 -3.08 13.33 6.29
N LEU A 98 -2.26 12.32 6.00
CA LEU A 98 -1.85 12.01 4.63
C LEU A 98 -3.05 11.74 3.72
N PHE A 99 -4.09 11.12 4.25
CA PHE A 99 -5.30 10.80 3.50
C PHE A 99 -6.46 11.75 3.82
N GLU A 100 -6.17 12.85 4.53
CA GLU A 100 -7.15 13.90 4.84
C GLU A 100 -8.35 13.34 5.60
N LEU A 101 -8.08 12.46 6.56
CA LEU A 101 -9.09 11.80 7.37
C LEU A 101 -8.99 12.25 8.82
N LYS A 102 -10.13 12.20 9.52
CA LYS A 102 -10.12 12.36 10.97
C LYS A 102 -9.51 11.13 11.62
N ASN A 103 -8.84 11.34 12.75
CA ASN A 103 -8.23 10.24 13.48
C ASN A 103 -9.31 9.28 14.01
N HIS A 104 -9.22 8.03 13.58
CA HIS A 104 -10.06 6.94 14.04
C HIS A 104 -9.15 5.76 14.38
N PRO A 105 -8.83 5.55 15.67
CA PRO A 105 -7.89 4.48 16.05
C PRO A 105 -8.24 3.12 15.47
N ASN A 106 -9.54 2.81 15.35
CA ASN A 106 -9.99 1.54 14.80
C ASN A 106 -9.72 1.39 13.31
N ARG A 107 -9.36 2.49 12.63
CA ARG A 107 -9.09 2.47 11.18
C ARG A 107 -7.61 2.51 10.86
N PHE A 108 -6.76 2.64 11.87
CA PHE A 108 -5.32 2.74 11.65
C PHE A 108 -4.78 1.57 10.82
N GLN A 109 -5.14 0.34 11.17
CA GLN A 109 -4.65 -0.84 10.47
C GLN A 109 -5.12 -0.90 9.02
N CYS A 110 -6.32 -0.41 8.74
CA CYS A 110 -6.83 -0.35 7.37
C CYS A 110 -5.94 0.52 6.48
N LEU A 111 -5.38 1.58 7.04
CA LEU A 111 -4.50 2.50 6.31
C LEU A 111 -3.06 2.00 6.30
N TYR A 112 -2.61 1.39 7.40
CA TYR A 112 -1.22 1.00 7.58
C TYR A 112 -0.86 -0.34 6.93
N ALA A 113 -1.78 -1.30 6.94
CA ALA A 113 -1.51 -2.65 6.46
C ALA A 113 -0.99 -2.68 5.01
N PRO A 114 -1.55 -1.92 4.06
CA PRO A 114 -1.00 -1.91 2.70
C PRO A 114 0.43 -1.39 2.64
N ILE A 115 0.76 -0.39 3.46
CA ILE A 115 2.11 0.18 3.51
C ILE A 115 3.11 -0.85 4.02
N GLU A 116 2.75 -1.54 5.10
CA GLU A 116 3.58 -2.59 5.68
C GLU A 116 3.78 -3.74 4.68
N LEU A 117 2.72 -4.14 4.01
CA LEU A 117 2.78 -5.19 3.00
C LEU A 117 3.72 -4.81 1.85
N LEU A 118 3.60 -3.59 1.35
CA LEU A 118 4.48 -3.11 0.27
C LEU A 118 5.94 -3.11 0.74
N ASN A 119 6.20 -2.61 1.94
CA ASN A 119 7.56 -2.59 2.48
C ASN A 119 8.17 -3.98 2.56
N ASN A 120 7.40 -4.94 3.06
CA ASN A 120 7.86 -6.34 3.20
C ASN A 120 8.08 -6.98 1.84
N PHE A 121 7.19 -6.70 0.88
CA PHE A 121 7.30 -7.25 -0.46
C PHE A 121 8.55 -6.74 -1.18
N VAL A 122 8.78 -5.43 -1.13
CA VAL A 122 9.96 -4.82 -1.77
C VAL A 122 11.24 -5.33 -1.11
N ASP A 123 11.24 -5.46 0.21
CA ASP A 123 12.38 -5.99 0.95
C ASP A 123 12.72 -7.41 0.47
N ARG A 124 11.69 -8.26 0.31
CA ARG A 124 11.88 -9.61 -0.21
C ARG A 124 12.42 -9.59 -1.64
N MET A 125 11.87 -8.73 -2.49
CA MET A 125 12.30 -8.63 -3.89
C MET A 125 13.75 -8.16 -4.01
N LEU A 126 14.20 -7.28 -3.14
CA LEU A 126 15.57 -6.76 -3.17
C LEU A 126 16.60 -7.77 -2.67
N HIS A 127 16.17 -8.76 -1.89
CA HIS A 127 17.06 -9.74 -1.26
C HIS A 127 16.96 -11.13 -1.91
N ASN A 128 16.26 -11.24 -3.00
CA ASN A 128 16.18 -12.51 -3.73
C ASN A 128 17.22 -12.59 -4.84
#